data_fa2db6cfc18e63d18aeb9d59a36a869a
#
_entry.id   fa2db6cfc18e63d18aeb9d59a36a869a
#
_cell.length_a   1.000
_cell.length_b   1.000
_cell.length_c   1.000
_cell.angle_alpha   90.00
_cell.angle_beta   90.00
_cell.angle_gamma   90.00
#
_symmetry.space_group_name_H-M   'P 1'
#
loop_
_entity.id
_entity.type
_entity.pdbx_description
1 polymer ?
#
loop_
_entity_poly.entity_id
_entity_poly.type
_entity_poly.pdbx_seq_one_letter_code
_entity_poly.pdbx_strand_id
1 'polypeptide(L)'
;MKKITLLSVAILSSLSFLSFAKDCDPNVLPSWKDSESKSAIVDFVGQATKAESDTFVAIEDRIAVFDNDGTLWSEKPYYFQLAFALDRVKEMAPEHPEWKTEAPFKFVLEGDIESVLGSGEEGLLKIIMATHSGMTVEQYQQDVKQWLAVAKDERFNKAYTDLTYQPMKEMLTYLQDHDFKTYIVSGGGVDFMRAWAPQAYNIPPEQIIGSALKYNYSYNDGKPTVTKDSSILTIDDKAGKVTNIQHIIGKKPILAVGNSDGDQAMMQWATSQPNSMAMIVHHTDAEREWQYDRKSHVGKLDKALDEANSREDWTLIDMKSDWCEVY
;
A
#
# COMPACT_ATOMS: atom_id res chain seq x y z
N MET A 1 -23.83 -70.19 -31.33
CA MET A 1 -24.24 -68.83 -30.94
C MET A 1 -23.66 -68.55 -29.56
N LYS A 2 -22.51 -67.82 -29.49
CA LYS A 2 -21.87 -67.43 -28.20
C LYS A 2 -22.20 -65.97 -27.94
N LYS A 3 -22.86 -65.69 -26.83
CA LYS A 3 -23.14 -64.35 -26.35
C LYS A 3 -21.89 -63.77 -25.69
N ILE A 4 -21.40 -62.67 -26.19
CA ILE A 4 -20.33 -61.88 -25.58
C ILE A 4 -20.98 -60.81 -24.71
N THR A 5 -20.74 -60.93 -23.39
CA THR A 5 -21.15 -59.91 -22.44
C THR A 5 -20.07 -58.86 -22.30
N LEU A 6 -20.35 -57.62 -22.73
CA LEU A 6 -19.45 -56.45 -22.49
C LEU A 6 -19.60 -56.03 -21.06
N LEU A 7 -18.50 -56.09 -20.32
CA LEU A 7 -18.38 -55.52 -18.96
C LEU A 7 -17.90 -54.06 -19.10
N SER A 8 -18.79 -53.10 -18.86
CA SER A 8 -18.42 -51.67 -18.83
C SER A 8 -17.79 -51.36 -17.47
N VAL A 9 -16.50 -51.10 -17.47
CA VAL A 9 -15.77 -50.59 -16.31
C VAL A 9 -15.96 -49.07 -16.27
N ALA A 10 -16.76 -48.57 -15.36
CA ALA A 10 -16.86 -47.14 -15.05
C ALA A 10 -15.68 -46.75 -14.17
N ILE A 11 -14.72 -46.01 -14.74
CA ILE A 11 -13.62 -45.37 -13.99
C ILE A 11 -14.20 -44.12 -13.34
N LEU A 12 -14.52 -44.21 -12.03
CA LEU A 12 -14.75 -43.02 -11.21
C LEU A 12 -13.38 -42.33 -10.99
N SER A 13 -13.13 -41.31 -11.74
CA SER A 13 -12.06 -40.34 -11.41
C SER A 13 -12.53 -39.48 -10.23
N SER A 14 -12.17 -39.88 -9.02
CA SER A 14 -12.28 -39.04 -7.84
C SER A 14 -11.30 -37.87 -8.00
N LEU A 15 -11.78 -36.70 -8.43
CA LEU A 15 -11.06 -35.46 -8.23
C LEU A 15 -10.96 -35.22 -6.73
N SER A 16 -9.78 -35.50 -6.20
CA SER A 16 -9.40 -35.03 -4.87
C SER A 16 -9.26 -33.51 -4.96
N PHE A 17 -10.32 -32.78 -4.66
CA PHE A 17 -10.19 -31.39 -4.25
C PHE A 17 -9.39 -31.41 -2.96
N LEU A 18 -8.08 -31.11 -3.07
CA LEU A 18 -7.23 -30.86 -1.91
C LEU A 18 -7.88 -29.72 -1.11
N SER A 19 -8.32 -30.06 0.07
CA SER A 19 -8.89 -29.18 1.07
C SER A 19 -7.83 -28.15 1.52
N PHE A 20 -7.73 -27.03 0.83
CA PHE A 20 -7.05 -25.83 1.32
C PHE A 20 -7.95 -24.96 2.22
N ALA A 21 -9.18 -25.41 2.50
CA ALA A 21 -10.25 -24.62 3.13
C ALA A 21 -10.36 -24.83 4.64
N LYS A 22 -9.35 -25.35 5.34
CA LYS A 22 -9.51 -25.74 6.74
C LYS A 22 -8.95 -24.75 7.77
N ASP A 23 -8.18 -23.73 7.31
CA ASP A 23 -7.44 -22.84 8.21
C ASP A 23 -7.95 -21.37 8.19
N CYS A 24 -9.01 -21.07 7.42
CA CYS A 24 -9.54 -19.72 7.27
C CYS A 24 -10.93 -19.63 7.93
N ASP A 25 -11.06 -18.80 8.97
CA ASP A 25 -12.36 -18.55 9.63
C ASP A 25 -13.20 -17.56 8.80
N PRO A 26 -14.37 -17.92 8.30
CA PRO A 26 -15.19 -17.04 7.48
C PRO A 26 -15.85 -15.89 8.26
N ASN A 27 -15.78 -15.88 9.59
CA ASN A 27 -16.53 -14.92 10.40
C ASN A 27 -15.77 -13.60 10.65
N VAL A 28 -14.47 -13.67 10.89
CA VAL A 28 -13.64 -12.48 11.17
C VAL A 28 -12.38 -12.57 10.34
N LEU A 29 -12.11 -11.54 9.52
CA LEU A 29 -10.95 -11.46 8.63
C LEU A 29 -10.82 -12.75 7.78
N PRO A 30 -11.77 -13.01 6.86
CA PRO A 30 -11.90 -14.31 6.19
C PRO A 30 -10.71 -14.69 5.31
N SER A 31 -9.93 -13.74 4.83
CA SER A 31 -8.69 -13.99 4.08
C SER A 31 -7.46 -14.21 4.96
N TRP A 32 -7.64 -14.24 6.29
CA TRP A 32 -6.58 -14.56 7.25
C TRP A 32 -6.75 -15.99 7.77
N LYS A 33 -5.65 -16.70 7.90
CA LYS A 33 -5.61 -17.96 8.65
C LYS A 33 -5.70 -17.71 10.16
N ASP A 34 -6.03 -18.73 10.91
CA ASP A 34 -5.90 -18.69 12.37
C ASP A 34 -4.41 -18.63 12.73
N SER A 35 -3.93 -17.42 13.01
CA SER A 35 -2.54 -17.09 13.28
C SER A 35 -2.41 -16.19 14.50
N GLU A 36 -1.19 -16.06 15.01
CA GLU A 36 -0.89 -15.12 16.09
C GLU A 36 -1.16 -13.67 15.67
N SER A 37 -0.84 -13.31 14.43
CA SER A 37 -1.08 -11.96 13.91
C SER A 37 -2.57 -11.62 13.80
N LYS A 38 -3.41 -12.59 13.34
CA LYS A 38 -4.87 -12.44 13.35
C LYS A 38 -5.42 -12.28 14.77
N SER A 39 -4.99 -13.14 15.68
CA SER A 39 -5.43 -13.08 17.08
C SER A 39 -5.03 -11.76 17.72
N ALA A 40 -3.79 -11.29 17.49
CA ALA A 40 -3.28 -10.04 18.04
C ALA A 40 -4.14 -8.82 17.64
N ILE A 41 -4.51 -8.69 16.36
CA ILE A 41 -5.33 -7.55 15.93
C ILE A 41 -6.78 -7.65 16.45
N VAL A 42 -7.36 -8.87 16.47
CA VAL A 42 -8.73 -9.08 16.96
C VAL A 42 -8.82 -8.79 18.46
N ASP A 43 -7.86 -9.27 19.24
CA ASP A 43 -7.78 -9.04 20.68
C ASP A 43 -7.52 -7.55 20.99
N PHE A 44 -6.62 -6.90 20.26
CA PHE A 44 -6.34 -5.47 20.40
C PHE A 44 -7.61 -4.63 20.19
N VAL A 45 -8.33 -4.86 19.08
CA VAL A 45 -9.57 -4.13 18.78
C VAL A 45 -10.64 -4.44 19.81
N GLY A 46 -10.81 -5.72 20.18
CA GLY A 46 -11.77 -6.14 21.19
C GLY A 46 -11.54 -5.47 22.55
N GLN A 47 -10.29 -5.37 22.98
CA GLN A 47 -9.92 -4.70 24.22
C GLN A 47 -10.07 -3.17 24.15
N ALA A 48 -9.64 -2.55 23.06
CA ALA A 48 -9.74 -1.12 22.85
C ALA A 48 -11.20 -0.63 22.77
N THR A 49 -12.13 -1.49 22.38
CA THR A 49 -13.55 -1.12 22.18
C THR A 49 -14.48 -1.52 23.32
N LYS A 50 -14.07 -2.44 24.20
CA LYS A 50 -14.88 -2.93 25.30
C LYS A 50 -14.85 -1.95 26.49
N ALA A 51 -16.00 -1.37 26.83
CA ALA A 51 -16.10 -0.29 27.83
C ALA A 51 -15.56 -0.67 29.23
N GLU A 52 -15.63 -1.96 29.60
CA GLU A 52 -15.14 -2.46 30.89
C GLU A 52 -13.66 -2.90 30.84
N SER A 53 -12.98 -2.74 29.71
CA SER A 53 -11.56 -3.10 29.58
C SER A 53 -10.68 -2.02 30.22
N ASP A 54 -9.63 -2.44 30.90
CA ASP A 54 -8.60 -1.53 31.41
C ASP A 54 -7.83 -0.80 30.29
N THR A 55 -7.95 -1.30 29.07
CA THR A 55 -7.33 -0.76 27.85
C THR A 55 -8.35 -0.11 26.90
N PHE A 56 -9.54 0.21 27.40
CA PHE A 56 -10.54 0.91 26.61
C PHE A 56 -10.03 2.25 26.08
N VAL A 57 -10.32 2.51 24.81
CA VAL A 57 -9.97 3.77 24.14
C VAL A 57 -11.24 4.45 23.66
N ALA A 58 -11.39 5.75 23.97
CA ALA A 58 -12.52 6.54 23.52
C ALA A 58 -12.55 6.60 21.96
N ILE A 59 -13.74 6.67 21.38
CA ILE A 59 -13.94 6.61 19.91
C ILE A 59 -13.11 7.69 19.19
N GLU A 60 -13.06 8.90 19.75
CA GLU A 60 -12.30 10.01 19.18
C GLU A 60 -10.78 9.81 19.17
N ASP A 61 -10.27 8.83 19.91
CA ASP A 61 -8.85 8.49 20.01
C ASP A 61 -8.49 7.16 19.32
N ARG A 62 -9.49 6.44 18.77
CA ARG A 62 -9.27 5.22 17.97
C ARG A 62 -8.75 5.61 16.59
N ILE A 63 -7.46 5.82 16.48
CA ILE A 63 -6.78 6.21 15.24
C ILE A 63 -5.82 5.11 14.83
N ALA A 64 -5.98 4.63 13.59
CA ALA A 64 -5.09 3.67 12.95
C ALA A 64 -4.46 4.29 11.69
N VAL A 65 -3.16 4.14 11.53
CA VAL A 65 -2.40 4.64 10.37
C VAL A 65 -1.77 3.48 9.62
N PHE A 66 -1.79 3.55 8.30
CA PHE A 66 -1.30 2.52 7.40
C PHE A 66 -0.36 3.13 6.37
N ASP A 67 0.78 2.52 6.13
CA ASP A 67 1.47 2.72 4.87
C ASP A 67 0.63 2.16 3.71
N ASN A 68 0.97 2.53 2.47
CA ASN A 68 0.25 2.09 1.28
C ASN A 68 1.05 1.03 0.50
N ASP A 69 2.21 1.43 -0.03
CA ASP A 69 3.02 0.60 -0.91
C ASP A 69 3.66 -0.56 -0.11
N GLY A 70 3.38 -1.81 -0.49
CA GLY A 70 3.81 -2.99 0.25
C GLY A 70 2.99 -3.30 1.52
N THR A 71 2.07 -2.41 1.91
CA THR A 71 1.20 -2.61 3.08
C THR A 71 -0.26 -2.84 2.71
N LEU A 72 -0.82 -2.02 1.83
CA LEU A 72 -2.23 -2.13 1.38
C LEU A 72 -2.35 -2.65 -0.05
N TRP A 73 -1.32 -2.48 -0.87
CA TRP A 73 -1.19 -3.04 -2.21
C TRP A 73 0.27 -3.40 -2.52
N SER A 74 0.51 -4.13 -3.62
CA SER A 74 1.86 -4.49 -4.04
C SER A 74 2.71 -3.28 -4.42
N GLU A 75 4.04 -3.39 -4.24
CA GLU A 75 4.99 -2.33 -4.57
C GLU A 75 6.11 -2.80 -5.53
N LYS A 76 6.07 -4.05 -5.95
CA LYS A 76 7.10 -4.65 -6.78
C LYS A 76 6.69 -4.77 -8.26
N PRO A 77 7.69 -4.72 -9.18
CA PRO A 77 9.14 -4.63 -8.97
C PRO A 77 9.62 -3.23 -8.60
N TYR A 78 8.79 -2.23 -8.73
CA TYR A 78 8.97 -0.83 -8.32
C TYR A 78 7.61 -0.20 -8.04
N TYR A 79 7.59 0.88 -7.27
CA TYR A 79 6.36 1.56 -6.86
C TYR A 79 5.43 1.87 -8.04
N PHE A 80 4.15 1.61 -7.91
CA PHE A 80 3.17 1.77 -9.00
C PHE A 80 3.01 3.23 -9.43
N GLN A 81 3.24 4.20 -8.53
CA GLN A 81 3.34 5.59 -8.92
C GLN A 81 4.54 5.86 -9.83
N LEU A 82 5.66 5.15 -9.66
CA LEU A 82 6.78 5.24 -10.58
C LEU A 82 6.39 4.67 -11.96
N ALA A 83 5.67 3.55 -12.01
CA ALA A 83 5.16 3.01 -13.29
C ALA A 83 4.34 4.07 -14.04
N PHE A 84 3.42 4.75 -13.36
CA PHE A 84 2.68 5.88 -13.92
C PHE A 84 3.61 6.97 -14.45
N ALA A 85 4.59 7.39 -13.66
CA ALA A 85 5.53 8.45 -14.06
C ALA A 85 6.36 8.07 -15.29
N LEU A 86 6.80 6.79 -15.38
CA LEU A 86 7.55 6.27 -16.54
C LEU A 86 6.70 6.31 -17.81
N ASP A 87 5.44 5.93 -17.73
CA ASP A 87 4.53 5.98 -18.89
C ASP A 87 4.22 7.42 -19.28
N ARG A 88 4.07 8.33 -18.32
CA ARG A 88 3.93 9.77 -18.59
C ARG A 88 5.16 10.36 -19.31
N VAL A 89 6.38 9.96 -18.93
CA VAL A 89 7.59 10.38 -19.65
C VAL A 89 7.52 9.97 -21.12
N LYS A 90 7.12 8.72 -21.43
CA LYS A 90 6.97 8.24 -22.81
C LYS A 90 5.90 9.03 -23.57
N GLU A 91 4.78 9.32 -22.93
CA GLU A 91 3.69 10.11 -23.51
C GLU A 91 4.09 11.56 -23.82
N MET A 92 4.83 12.20 -22.90
CA MET A 92 5.25 13.60 -23.03
C MET A 92 6.51 13.77 -23.92
N ALA A 93 7.28 12.71 -24.17
CA ALA A 93 8.54 12.76 -24.90
C ALA A 93 8.48 13.42 -26.29
N PRO A 94 7.37 13.36 -27.08
CA PRO A 94 7.28 14.12 -28.34
C PRO A 94 7.40 15.63 -28.16
N GLU A 95 6.99 16.18 -27.01
CA GLU A 95 7.06 17.61 -26.68
C GLU A 95 8.40 17.98 -26.01
N HIS A 96 9.20 16.97 -25.62
CA HIS A 96 10.46 17.10 -24.89
C HIS A 96 11.61 16.36 -25.63
N PRO A 97 12.05 16.85 -26.82
CA PRO A 97 13.09 16.17 -27.61
C PRO A 97 14.43 16.04 -26.88
N GLU A 98 14.73 16.92 -25.92
CA GLU A 98 15.92 16.88 -25.06
C GLU A 98 15.99 15.63 -24.19
N TRP A 99 14.85 15.04 -23.81
CA TRP A 99 14.78 13.84 -22.98
C TRP A 99 15.43 12.62 -23.62
N LYS A 100 15.58 12.59 -24.93
CA LYS A 100 16.29 11.50 -25.64
C LYS A 100 17.77 11.40 -25.27
N THR A 101 18.37 12.48 -24.75
CA THR A 101 19.79 12.55 -24.40
C THR A 101 20.03 12.87 -22.93
N GLU A 102 19.02 13.32 -22.22
CA GLU A 102 19.13 13.78 -20.84
C GLU A 102 18.73 12.68 -19.83
N ALA A 103 19.64 12.32 -18.92
CA ALA A 103 19.31 11.42 -17.81
C ALA A 103 18.44 12.15 -16.77
N PRO A 104 17.50 11.46 -16.12
CA PRO A 104 17.17 10.04 -16.25
C PRO A 104 16.19 9.71 -17.38
N PHE A 105 15.61 10.70 -18.06
CA PHE A 105 14.56 10.50 -19.07
C PHE A 105 14.99 9.61 -20.22
N LYS A 106 16.23 9.72 -20.68
CA LYS A 106 16.74 8.84 -21.74
C LYS A 106 16.66 7.37 -21.34
N PHE A 107 16.95 7.01 -20.09
CA PHE A 107 16.87 5.65 -19.61
C PHE A 107 15.43 5.14 -19.64
N VAL A 108 14.45 6.01 -19.29
CA VAL A 108 13.03 5.67 -19.42
C VAL A 108 12.65 5.37 -20.87
N LEU A 109 13.08 6.21 -21.80
CA LEU A 109 12.76 6.07 -23.22
C LEU A 109 13.45 4.85 -23.86
N GLU A 110 14.63 4.46 -23.35
CA GLU A 110 15.37 3.25 -23.74
C GLU A 110 14.80 1.98 -23.07
N GLY A 111 13.92 2.10 -22.07
CA GLY A 111 13.38 0.98 -21.30
C GLY A 111 14.38 0.40 -20.29
N ASP A 112 15.44 1.12 -19.98
CA ASP A 112 16.50 0.72 -19.04
C ASP A 112 16.09 1.08 -17.59
N ILE A 113 15.24 0.23 -17.01
CA ILE A 113 14.72 0.40 -15.66
C ILE A 113 15.82 0.34 -14.60
N GLU A 114 16.87 -0.46 -14.84
CA GLU A 114 17.99 -0.56 -13.91
C GLU A 114 18.72 0.79 -13.80
N SER A 115 19.02 1.45 -14.91
CA SER A 115 19.60 2.78 -14.92
C SER A 115 18.65 3.87 -14.38
N VAL A 116 17.33 3.72 -14.59
CA VAL A 116 16.34 4.62 -13.95
C VAL A 116 16.44 4.53 -12.44
N LEU A 117 16.35 3.32 -11.87
CA LEU A 117 16.45 3.10 -10.42
C LEU A 117 17.85 3.46 -9.89
N GLY A 118 18.89 3.18 -10.68
CA GLY A 118 20.29 3.55 -10.39
C GLY A 118 20.55 5.07 -10.39
N SER A 119 19.65 5.89 -10.94
CA SER A 119 19.75 7.34 -10.87
C SER A 119 19.52 7.93 -9.48
N GLY A 120 19.12 7.08 -8.52
CA GLY A 120 18.91 7.43 -7.13
C GLY A 120 17.72 8.35 -6.91
N GLU A 121 17.60 8.83 -5.69
CA GLU A 121 16.48 9.67 -5.25
C GLU A 121 16.35 10.96 -6.11
N GLU A 122 17.48 11.60 -6.45
CA GLU A 122 17.49 12.83 -7.25
C GLU A 122 16.93 12.59 -8.66
N GLY A 123 17.33 11.48 -9.32
CA GLY A 123 16.84 11.14 -10.65
C GLY A 123 15.36 10.77 -10.64
N LEU A 124 14.92 9.99 -9.67
CA LEU A 124 13.49 9.64 -9.53
C LEU A 124 12.65 10.88 -9.26
N LEU A 125 13.12 11.78 -8.38
CA LEU A 125 12.44 13.02 -8.09
C LEU A 125 12.34 13.93 -9.32
N LYS A 126 13.38 13.98 -10.18
CA LYS A 126 13.36 14.72 -11.44
C LYS A 126 12.25 14.20 -12.37
N ILE A 127 12.07 12.87 -12.48
CA ILE A 127 10.98 12.27 -13.24
C ILE A 127 9.62 12.67 -12.65
N ILE A 128 9.45 12.54 -11.34
CA ILE A 128 8.21 12.90 -10.65
C ILE A 128 7.87 14.37 -10.87
N MET A 129 8.82 15.29 -10.68
CA MET A 129 8.58 16.71 -10.88
C MET A 129 8.17 17.05 -12.31
N ALA A 130 8.83 16.44 -13.31
CA ALA A 130 8.53 16.68 -14.71
C ALA A 130 7.14 16.19 -15.13
N THR A 131 6.69 15.06 -14.55
CA THR A 131 5.44 14.40 -14.92
C THR A 131 4.24 14.77 -14.06
N HIS A 132 4.46 15.38 -12.88
CA HIS A 132 3.41 15.64 -11.88
C HIS A 132 3.15 17.12 -11.61
N SER A 133 3.94 18.03 -12.19
CA SER A 133 3.80 19.48 -11.97
C SER A 133 3.21 20.22 -13.18
N GLY A 134 2.87 21.50 -13.00
CA GLY A 134 2.43 22.39 -14.08
C GLY A 134 0.95 22.25 -14.47
N MET A 135 0.21 21.29 -13.88
CA MET A 135 -1.21 21.05 -14.13
C MET A 135 -2.06 21.28 -12.88
N THR A 136 -3.37 21.35 -13.03
CA THR A 136 -4.27 21.41 -11.85
C THR A 136 -4.30 20.06 -11.14
N VAL A 137 -4.68 20.07 -9.84
CA VAL A 137 -4.84 18.84 -9.07
C VAL A 137 -5.88 17.92 -9.71
N GLU A 138 -6.98 18.50 -10.20
CA GLU A 138 -8.06 17.76 -10.86
C GLU A 138 -7.59 17.08 -12.15
N GLN A 139 -6.80 17.79 -12.99
CA GLN A 139 -6.21 17.21 -14.21
C GLN A 139 -5.29 16.05 -13.86
N TYR A 140 -4.39 16.25 -12.91
CA TYR A 140 -3.48 15.21 -12.47
C TYR A 140 -4.22 13.96 -11.99
N GLN A 141 -5.22 14.12 -11.13
CA GLN A 141 -6.03 13.00 -10.64
C GLN A 141 -6.82 12.31 -11.76
N GLN A 142 -7.26 13.08 -12.77
CA GLN A 142 -7.94 12.51 -13.94
C GLN A 142 -6.97 11.66 -14.78
N ASP A 143 -5.73 12.13 -15.00
CA ASP A 143 -4.69 11.38 -15.71
C ASP A 143 -4.34 10.08 -14.98
N VAL A 144 -4.21 10.13 -13.66
CA VAL A 144 -4.00 8.93 -12.83
C VAL A 144 -5.14 7.92 -12.99
N LYS A 145 -6.40 8.37 -12.94
CA LYS A 145 -7.57 7.49 -13.11
C LYS A 145 -7.61 6.86 -14.49
N GLN A 146 -7.31 7.62 -15.53
CA GLN A 146 -7.27 7.13 -16.91
C GLN A 146 -6.17 6.08 -17.08
N TRP A 147 -4.99 6.32 -16.52
CA TRP A 147 -3.89 5.36 -16.56
C TRP A 147 -4.24 4.07 -15.81
N LEU A 148 -4.75 4.17 -14.59
CA LEU A 148 -5.16 3.00 -13.79
C LEU A 148 -6.25 2.16 -14.44
N ALA A 149 -7.09 2.76 -15.28
CA ALA A 149 -8.14 2.05 -16.00
C ALA A 149 -7.62 1.11 -17.10
N VAL A 150 -6.40 1.32 -17.58
CA VAL A 150 -5.83 0.55 -18.71
C VAL A 150 -4.51 -0.13 -18.40
N ALA A 151 -3.71 0.44 -17.49
CA ALA A 151 -2.40 -0.07 -17.13
C ALA A 151 -2.51 -1.36 -16.30
N LYS A 152 -1.57 -2.27 -16.55
CA LYS A 152 -1.51 -3.56 -15.88
C LYS A 152 -0.10 -3.86 -15.41
N ASP A 153 -0.03 -4.53 -14.28
CA ASP A 153 1.21 -5.15 -13.83
C ASP A 153 1.62 -6.28 -14.78
N GLU A 154 2.90 -6.33 -15.13
CA GLU A 154 3.42 -7.28 -16.12
C GLU A 154 3.44 -8.72 -15.58
N ARG A 155 3.74 -8.91 -14.30
CA ARG A 155 3.83 -10.25 -13.69
C ARG A 155 2.46 -10.89 -13.54
N PHE A 156 1.49 -10.15 -13.03
CA PHE A 156 0.17 -10.69 -12.70
C PHE A 156 -0.84 -10.51 -13.83
N ASN A 157 -0.54 -9.67 -14.82
CA ASN A 157 -1.47 -9.25 -15.90
C ASN A 157 -2.83 -8.74 -15.35
N LYS A 158 -2.80 -8.16 -14.13
CA LYS A 158 -3.93 -7.54 -13.45
C LYS A 158 -3.82 -6.02 -13.50
N ALA A 159 -4.92 -5.29 -13.42
CA ALA A 159 -4.87 -3.86 -13.17
C ALA A 159 -4.15 -3.59 -11.84
N TYR A 160 -3.43 -2.48 -11.73
CA TYR A 160 -2.72 -2.15 -10.49
C TYR A 160 -3.67 -2.06 -9.29
N THR A 161 -4.90 -1.59 -9.49
CA THR A 161 -5.94 -1.53 -8.45
C THR A 161 -6.45 -2.90 -8.01
N ASP A 162 -6.24 -3.96 -8.81
CA ASP A 162 -6.58 -5.34 -8.45
C ASP A 162 -5.46 -6.03 -7.64
N LEU A 163 -4.35 -5.32 -7.42
CA LEU A 163 -3.22 -5.78 -6.60
C LEU A 163 -3.26 -5.18 -5.19
N THR A 164 -4.44 -4.81 -4.72
CA THR A 164 -4.70 -4.47 -3.32
C THR A 164 -4.81 -5.74 -2.49
N TYR A 165 -4.16 -5.78 -1.33
CA TYR A 165 -4.17 -6.97 -0.47
C TYR A 165 -5.53 -7.15 0.18
N GLN A 166 -6.20 -8.25 -0.17
CA GLN A 166 -7.53 -8.56 0.36
C GLN A 166 -7.54 -8.67 1.89
N PRO A 167 -6.56 -9.33 2.56
CA PRO A 167 -6.51 -9.37 4.02
C PRO A 167 -6.41 -7.98 4.67
N MET A 168 -5.69 -7.06 4.04
CA MET A 168 -5.54 -5.71 4.57
C MET A 168 -6.79 -4.85 4.37
N LYS A 169 -7.55 -5.06 3.28
CA LYS A 169 -8.87 -4.44 3.09
C LYS A 169 -9.87 -4.93 4.14
N GLU A 170 -9.81 -6.20 4.48
CA GLU A 170 -10.63 -6.76 5.57
C GLU A 170 -10.25 -6.16 6.93
N MET A 171 -8.95 -5.99 7.21
CA MET A 171 -8.47 -5.32 8.42
C MET A 171 -8.97 -3.87 8.49
N LEU A 172 -8.89 -3.12 7.38
CA LEU A 172 -9.42 -1.75 7.32
C LEU A 172 -10.92 -1.72 7.63
N THR A 173 -11.70 -2.60 6.99
CA THR A 173 -13.15 -2.70 7.23
C THR A 173 -13.45 -3.09 8.67
N TYR A 174 -12.74 -4.07 9.22
CA TYR A 174 -12.89 -4.51 10.60
C TYR A 174 -12.63 -3.38 11.59
N LEU A 175 -11.59 -2.59 11.37
CA LEU A 175 -11.29 -1.41 12.19
C LEU A 175 -12.37 -0.33 12.07
N GLN A 176 -12.83 -0.04 10.85
CA GLN A 176 -13.89 0.95 10.60
C GLN A 176 -15.21 0.54 11.26
N ASP A 177 -15.57 -0.75 11.21
CA ASP A 177 -16.77 -1.31 11.88
C ASP A 177 -16.68 -1.24 13.41
N HIS A 178 -15.48 -1.01 13.96
CA HIS A 178 -15.22 -0.81 15.39
C HIS A 178 -14.89 0.65 15.75
N ASP A 179 -15.36 1.60 14.93
CA ASP A 179 -15.23 3.04 15.12
C ASP A 179 -13.77 3.56 15.09
N PHE A 180 -12.84 2.85 14.45
CA PHE A 180 -11.52 3.40 14.21
C PHE A 180 -11.54 4.36 13.01
N LYS A 181 -10.85 5.49 13.14
CA LYS A 181 -10.49 6.34 12.00
C LYS A 181 -9.21 5.80 11.38
N THR A 182 -9.32 5.31 10.14
CA THR A 182 -8.20 4.76 9.39
C THR A 182 -7.59 5.82 8.46
N TYR A 183 -6.28 5.98 8.52
CA TYR A 183 -5.53 6.92 7.68
C TYR A 183 -4.50 6.17 6.84
N ILE A 184 -4.27 6.64 5.62
CA ILE A 184 -3.07 6.29 4.86
C ILE A 184 -1.99 7.31 5.18
N VAL A 185 -0.75 6.84 5.45
CA VAL A 185 0.43 7.66 5.72
C VAL A 185 1.59 7.07 4.91
N SER A 186 1.84 7.60 3.71
CA SER A 186 2.68 6.95 2.71
C SER A 186 3.75 7.87 2.12
N GLY A 187 4.91 7.31 1.81
CA GLY A 187 5.95 7.96 1.02
C GLY A 187 5.51 8.35 -0.39
N GLY A 188 4.46 7.70 -0.90
CA GLY A 188 3.84 8.02 -2.19
C GLY A 188 3.18 9.41 -2.24
N GLY A 189 2.94 9.89 -3.46
CA GLY A 189 2.34 11.21 -3.69
C GLY A 189 0.87 11.25 -3.26
N VAL A 190 0.52 12.19 -2.40
CA VAL A 190 -0.83 12.33 -1.84
C VAL A 190 -1.92 12.46 -2.93
N ASP A 191 -1.67 13.23 -3.99
CA ASP A 191 -2.64 13.42 -5.07
C ASP A 191 -2.81 12.19 -5.96
N PHE A 192 -1.74 11.37 -6.10
CA PHE A 192 -1.82 10.09 -6.78
C PHE A 192 -2.75 9.13 -6.02
N MET A 193 -2.54 8.99 -4.72
CA MET A 193 -3.36 8.13 -3.87
C MET A 193 -4.81 8.61 -3.79
N ARG A 194 -5.04 9.92 -3.64
CA ARG A 194 -6.39 10.50 -3.60
C ARG A 194 -7.21 10.27 -4.85
N ALA A 195 -6.58 9.96 -5.97
CA ALA A 195 -7.28 9.65 -7.21
C ALA A 195 -8.04 8.30 -7.17
N TRP A 196 -7.59 7.31 -6.38
CA TRP A 196 -8.12 5.94 -6.44
C TRP A 196 -8.33 5.29 -5.06
N ALA A 197 -7.46 5.54 -4.08
CA ALA A 197 -7.50 4.89 -2.79
C ALA A 197 -8.80 5.11 -1.99
N PRO A 198 -9.49 6.27 -2.08
CA PRO A 198 -10.78 6.44 -1.43
C PRO A 198 -11.81 5.38 -1.81
N GLN A 199 -11.86 5.00 -3.08
CA GLN A 199 -12.78 3.98 -3.57
C GLN A 199 -12.30 2.56 -3.20
N ALA A 200 -11.00 2.32 -3.23
CA ALA A 200 -10.42 1.00 -2.96
C ALA A 200 -10.50 0.59 -1.49
N TYR A 201 -10.37 1.55 -0.57
CA TYR A 201 -10.20 1.30 0.87
C TYR A 201 -11.30 1.90 1.76
N ASN A 202 -12.28 2.57 1.17
CA ASN A 202 -13.30 3.32 1.93
C ASN A 202 -12.67 4.33 2.92
N ILE A 203 -11.57 4.97 2.51
CA ILE A 203 -10.86 6.01 3.28
C ILE A 203 -11.06 7.35 2.57
N PRO A 204 -11.67 8.36 3.20
CA PRO A 204 -11.93 9.63 2.54
C PRO A 204 -10.63 10.40 2.25
N PRO A 205 -10.60 11.28 1.22
CA PRO A 205 -9.39 11.96 0.77
C PRO A 205 -8.63 12.73 1.84
N GLU A 206 -9.34 13.30 2.83
CA GLU A 206 -8.76 14.03 3.96
C GLU A 206 -8.03 13.11 4.96
N GLN A 207 -8.28 11.82 4.91
CA GLN A 207 -7.57 10.81 5.70
C GLN A 207 -6.39 10.16 4.93
N ILE A 208 -6.03 10.70 3.78
CA ILE A 208 -4.86 10.28 3.00
C ILE A 208 -3.77 11.32 3.15
N ILE A 209 -2.67 10.92 3.76
CA ILE A 209 -1.44 11.68 4.01
C ILE A 209 -0.35 11.10 3.11
N GLY A 210 0.45 11.95 2.49
CA GLY A 210 1.53 11.51 1.60
C GLY A 210 2.50 12.62 1.27
N SER A 211 3.54 12.28 0.53
CA SER A 211 4.45 13.28 -0.02
C SER A 211 3.71 14.22 -0.96
N ALA A 212 4.02 15.50 -0.90
CA ALA A 212 3.30 16.52 -1.65
C ALA A 212 4.25 17.51 -2.33
N LEU A 213 3.88 17.92 -3.53
CA LEU A 213 4.41 19.14 -4.15
C LEU A 213 3.68 20.35 -3.57
N LYS A 214 4.30 21.52 -3.66
CA LYS A 214 3.61 22.78 -3.33
C LYS A 214 2.47 23.03 -4.31
N TYR A 215 1.52 23.83 -3.87
CA TYR A 215 0.40 24.27 -4.69
C TYR A 215 0.46 25.77 -4.92
N ASN A 216 0.10 26.19 -6.13
CA ASN A 216 -0.06 27.58 -6.51
C ASN A 216 -1.56 27.86 -6.69
N TYR A 217 -2.07 28.82 -5.93
CA TYR A 217 -3.42 29.33 -6.16
C TYR A 217 -3.41 30.47 -7.15
N SER A 218 -4.33 30.48 -8.09
CA SER A 218 -4.58 31.59 -8.99
C SER A 218 -6.07 31.88 -9.15
N TYR A 219 -6.39 33.12 -9.42
CA TYR A 219 -7.76 33.56 -9.70
C TYR A 219 -7.77 34.42 -10.97
N ASN A 220 -8.14 33.80 -12.09
CA ASN A 220 -8.12 34.45 -13.42
C ASN A 220 -9.51 34.35 -14.04
N ASP A 221 -10.01 35.46 -14.56
CA ASP A 221 -11.30 35.54 -15.24
C ASP A 221 -12.48 34.96 -14.44
N GLY A 222 -12.47 35.19 -13.11
CA GLY A 222 -13.51 34.70 -12.21
C GLY A 222 -13.39 33.21 -11.86
N LYS A 223 -12.31 32.52 -12.25
CA LYS A 223 -12.08 31.10 -12.00
C LYS A 223 -10.92 30.89 -11.04
N PRO A 224 -11.18 30.31 -9.84
CA PRO A 224 -10.11 29.87 -8.94
C PRO A 224 -9.52 28.55 -9.46
N THR A 225 -8.19 28.44 -9.42
CA THR A 225 -7.47 27.21 -9.75
C THR A 225 -6.37 26.93 -8.76
N VAL A 226 -6.11 25.64 -8.50
CA VAL A 226 -4.96 25.15 -7.74
C VAL A 226 -4.12 24.29 -8.65
N THR A 227 -2.89 24.72 -8.93
CA THR A 227 -1.93 23.99 -9.76
C THR A 227 -0.81 23.42 -8.91
N LYS A 228 -0.25 22.30 -9.35
CA LYS A 228 0.91 21.64 -8.72
C LYS A 228 2.19 22.35 -9.17
N ASP A 229 2.96 22.79 -8.18
CA ASP A 229 4.29 23.38 -8.39
C ASP A 229 5.35 22.28 -8.63
N SER A 230 6.50 22.65 -9.16
CA SER A 230 7.65 21.74 -9.34
C SER A 230 8.55 21.65 -8.10
N SER A 231 8.13 22.14 -6.95
CA SER A 231 8.88 22.09 -5.69
C SER A 231 8.18 21.26 -4.64
N ILE A 232 8.95 20.59 -3.79
CA ILE A 232 8.46 19.73 -2.73
C ILE A 232 7.90 20.59 -1.60
N LEU A 233 6.72 20.24 -1.12
CA LEU A 233 6.13 20.74 0.12
C LEU A 233 6.58 19.89 1.32
N THR A 234 6.42 18.57 1.22
CA THR A 234 6.77 17.61 2.27
C THR A 234 7.12 16.25 1.66
N ILE A 235 7.99 15.51 2.35
CA ILE A 235 8.25 14.09 2.10
C ILE A 235 7.73 13.30 3.28
N ASP A 236 6.84 12.35 3.03
CA ASP A 236 6.13 11.55 4.03
C ASP A 236 6.79 10.17 4.19
N ASP A 237 8.10 10.17 4.47
CA ASP A 237 8.91 8.96 4.69
C ASP A 237 9.67 9.07 6.00
N LYS A 238 9.88 7.96 6.70
CA LYS A 238 10.60 7.87 7.98
C LYS A 238 10.05 8.88 9.01
N ALA A 239 10.89 9.77 9.54
CA ALA A 239 10.47 10.82 10.47
C ALA A 239 9.42 11.78 9.86
N GLY A 240 9.40 11.93 8.54
CA GLY A 240 8.37 12.70 7.83
C GLY A 240 6.96 12.20 8.10
N LYS A 241 6.75 10.88 8.16
CA LYS A 241 5.44 10.29 8.52
C LYS A 241 4.96 10.78 9.88
N VAL A 242 5.84 10.77 10.88
CA VAL A 242 5.51 11.23 12.25
C VAL A 242 5.13 12.70 12.27
N THR A 243 5.92 13.53 11.59
CA THR A 243 5.66 14.99 11.57
C THR A 243 4.37 15.33 10.83
N ASN A 244 4.06 14.63 9.74
CA ASN A 244 2.82 14.83 9.00
C ASN A 244 1.60 14.28 9.76
N ILE A 245 1.72 13.15 10.47
CA ILE A 245 0.68 12.67 11.40
C ILE A 245 0.38 13.76 12.43
N GLN A 246 1.41 14.32 13.08
CA GLN A 246 1.22 15.37 14.09
C GLN A 246 0.63 16.64 13.48
N HIS A 247 1.04 17.01 12.27
CA HIS A 247 0.55 18.23 11.61
C HIS A 247 -0.90 18.12 11.12
N ILE A 248 -1.30 16.96 10.59
CA ILE A 248 -2.59 16.77 9.92
C ILE A 248 -3.64 16.18 10.87
N ILE A 249 -3.27 15.15 11.63
CA ILE A 249 -4.19 14.48 12.56
C ILE A 249 -4.21 15.19 13.92
N GLY A 250 -3.06 15.66 14.41
CA GLY A 250 -2.92 16.33 15.70
C GLY A 250 -3.07 15.41 16.91
N LYS A 251 -3.18 14.10 16.68
CA LYS A 251 -3.29 13.06 17.69
C LYS A 251 -2.33 11.91 17.38
N LYS A 252 -1.87 11.22 18.41
CA LYS A 252 -1.04 10.03 18.27
C LYS A 252 -1.93 8.82 17.92
N PRO A 253 -1.65 8.06 16.86
CA PRO A 253 -2.39 6.84 16.56
C PRO A 253 -2.10 5.75 17.59
N ILE A 254 -3.07 4.86 17.82
CA ILE A 254 -2.91 3.69 18.69
C ILE A 254 -2.58 2.41 17.91
N LEU A 255 -2.72 2.44 16.58
CA LEU A 255 -2.30 1.37 15.68
C LEU A 255 -1.51 1.98 14.52
N ALA A 256 -0.36 1.39 14.21
CA ALA A 256 0.41 1.70 13.01
C ALA A 256 0.77 0.41 12.27
N VAL A 257 0.54 0.40 10.96
CA VAL A 257 0.83 -0.75 10.11
C VAL A 257 1.69 -0.32 8.93
N GLY A 258 2.77 -1.06 8.68
CA GLY A 258 3.71 -0.79 7.60
C GLY A 258 4.39 -2.06 7.11
N ASN A 259 5.38 -1.95 6.24
CA ASN A 259 6.12 -3.10 5.71
C ASN A 259 7.65 -2.87 5.61
N SER A 260 8.13 -1.67 5.94
CA SER A 260 9.51 -1.28 5.65
C SER A 260 10.17 -0.46 6.76
N ASP A 261 11.49 -0.25 6.65
CA ASP A 261 12.24 0.67 7.51
C ASP A 261 11.73 2.14 7.39
N GLY A 262 11.01 2.47 6.31
CA GLY A 262 10.34 3.76 6.14
C GLY A 262 9.24 4.01 7.15
N ASP A 263 8.63 2.95 7.69
CA ASP A 263 7.50 2.98 8.61
C ASP A 263 7.94 2.92 10.07
N GLN A 264 9.21 2.57 10.33
CA GLN A 264 9.73 2.34 11.67
C GLN A 264 9.43 3.51 12.62
N ALA A 265 9.69 4.75 12.19
CA ALA A 265 9.44 5.93 13.02
C ALA A 265 7.94 6.11 13.35
N MET A 266 7.05 5.85 12.40
CA MET A 266 5.60 5.90 12.59
C MET A 266 5.14 4.85 13.61
N MET A 267 5.64 3.64 13.53
CA MET A 267 5.36 2.55 14.45
C MET A 267 5.89 2.85 15.86
N GLN A 268 7.14 3.33 15.98
CA GLN A 268 7.73 3.79 17.24
C GLN A 268 6.90 4.91 17.89
N TRP A 269 6.43 5.86 17.06
CA TRP A 269 5.60 6.95 17.54
C TRP A 269 4.25 6.45 18.08
N ALA A 270 3.57 5.58 17.34
CA ALA A 270 2.30 5.00 17.77
C ALA A 270 2.45 4.23 19.08
N THR A 271 3.47 3.38 19.18
CA THR A 271 3.68 2.49 20.34
C THR A 271 4.44 3.16 21.50
N SER A 272 4.69 4.46 21.45
CA SER A 272 5.26 5.22 22.58
C SER A 272 4.23 5.61 23.64
N GLN A 273 3.05 5.02 23.63
CA GLN A 273 1.95 5.22 24.58
C GLN A 273 1.35 3.85 24.95
N PRO A 274 0.68 3.73 26.11
CA PRO A 274 0.00 2.50 26.49
C PRO A 274 -1.16 2.18 25.54
N ASN A 275 -1.60 0.93 25.55
CA ASN A 275 -2.76 0.45 24.77
C ASN A 275 -2.63 0.76 23.28
N SER A 276 -1.46 0.50 22.74
CA SER A 276 -1.13 0.72 21.33
C SER A 276 -0.39 -0.48 20.76
N MET A 277 -0.38 -0.60 19.43
CA MET A 277 0.16 -1.74 18.71
C MET A 277 0.78 -1.28 17.38
N ALA A 278 1.81 -1.97 16.92
CA ALA A 278 2.28 -1.89 15.55
C ALA A 278 2.28 -3.25 14.87
N MET A 279 2.03 -3.27 13.55
CA MET A 279 2.10 -4.48 12.74
C MET A 279 2.95 -4.26 11.51
N ILE A 280 3.70 -5.28 11.11
CA ILE A 280 4.55 -5.23 9.92
C ILE A 280 4.16 -6.36 8.98
N VAL A 281 3.81 -6.03 7.74
CA VAL A 281 3.64 -6.99 6.65
C VAL A 281 5.02 -7.45 6.20
N HIS A 282 5.35 -8.70 6.48
CA HIS A 282 6.59 -9.34 6.04
C HIS A 282 6.32 -10.13 4.76
N HIS A 283 6.95 -9.72 3.68
CA HIS A 283 6.77 -10.28 2.34
C HIS A 283 7.56 -11.59 2.19
N THR A 284 6.91 -12.70 2.49
CA THR A 284 7.50 -14.06 2.52
C THR A 284 7.00 -14.96 1.40
N ASP A 285 6.06 -14.52 0.57
CA ASP A 285 5.39 -15.34 -0.43
C ASP A 285 5.84 -15.05 -1.87
N ALA A 286 6.87 -15.75 -2.31
CA ALA A 286 7.39 -15.64 -3.67
C ALA A 286 6.45 -16.20 -4.77
N GLU A 287 5.44 -17.00 -4.39
CA GLU A 287 4.54 -17.67 -5.33
C GLU A 287 3.32 -16.80 -5.68
N ARG A 288 2.64 -16.29 -4.64
CA ARG A 288 1.41 -15.50 -4.79
C ARG A 288 1.67 -14.01 -4.93
N GLU A 289 2.83 -13.53 -4.39
CA GLU A 289 3.28 -12.14 -4.42
C GLU A 289 4.79 -12.09 -4.68
N TRP A 290 5.56 -11.24 -4.02
CA TRP A 290 7.01 -11.17 -4.06
C TRP A 290 7.58 -11.50 -2.69
N GLN A 291 8.77 -12.14 -2.66
CA GLN A 291 9.52 -12.32 -1.42
C GLN A 291 10.68 -11.34 -1.36
N TYR A 292 10.70 -10.50 -0.36
CA TYR A 292 11.77 -9.52 -0.14
C TYR A 292 11.78 -9.02 1.31
N ASP A 293 12.94 -8.55 1.75
CA ASP A 293 13.16 -7.96 3.07
C ASP A 293 14.43 -7.08 3.07
N ARG A 294 15.47 -7.46 3.84
CA ARG A 294 16.68 -6.70 4.17
C ARG A 294 17.48 -6.20 2.97
N LYS A 295 17.48 -6.91 1.86
CA LYS A 295 18.30 -6.60 0.67
C LYS A 295 17.53 -5.89 -0.43
N SER A 296 16.25 -5.64 -0.21
CA SER A 296 15.43 -4.98 -1.21
C SER A 296 15.75 -3.49 -1.32
N HIS A 297 15.72 -2.96 -2.55
CA HIS A 297 15.80 -1.52 -2.80
C HIS A 297 14.45 -0.82 -2.63
N VAL A 298 13.35 -1.56 -2.89
CA VAL A 298 11.97 -1.11 -2.70
C VAL A 298 11.39 -1.91 -1.54
N GLY A 299 10.77 -1.26 -0.56
CA GLY A 299 10.22 -1.92 0.61
C GLY A 299 11.28 -2.61 1.48
N LYS A 300 12.44 -1.98 1.69
CA LYS A 300 13.50 -2.56 2.53
C LYS A 300 13.02 -2.71 3.97
N LEU A 301 13.02 -3.94 4.46
CA LEU A 301 12.70 -4.30 5.82
C LEU A 301 13.93 -4.92 6.52
N ASP A 302 14.67 -4.14 7.29
CA ASP A 302 15.91 -4.53 7.92
C ASP A 302 15.93 -4.17 9.41
N LYS A 303 16.01 -2.88 9.73
CA LYS A 303 16.04 -2.39 11.12
C LYS A 303 14.69 -2.55 11.81
N ALA A 304 13.60 -2.27 11.12
CA ALA A 304 12.26 -2.45 11.65
C ALA A 304 11.96 -3.94 11.92
N LEU A 305 12.52 -4.87 11.12
CA LEU A 305 12.41 -6.31 11.38
C LEU A 305 13.13 -6.72 12.66
N ASP A 306 14.35 -6.19 12.88
CA ASP A 306 15.10 -6.46 14.10
C ASP A 306 14.38 -5.90 15.34
N GLU A 307 13.82 -4.69 15.22
CA GLU A 307 13.05 -4.07 16.30
C GLU A 307 11.78 -4.87 16.61
N ALA A 308 11.03 -5.28 15.59
CA ALA A 308 9.82 -6.09 15.77
C ALA A 308 10.10 -7.41 16.50
N ASN A 309 11.20 -8.07 16.18
CA ASN A 309 11.61 -9.31 16.86
C ASN A 309 12.03 -9.10 18.33
N SER A 310 12.23 -7.86 18.77
CA SER A 310 12.63 -7.51 20.13
C SER A 310 11.55 -6.89 20.99
N ARG A 311 10.36 -6.61 20.41
CA ARG A 311 9.26 -5.89 21.06
C ARG A 311 8.01 -6.76 21.17
N GLU A 312 7.32 -6.67 22.30
CA GLU A 312 6.06 -7.40 22.53
C GLU A 312 4.82 -6.66 21.94
N ASP A 313 4.93 -5.35 21.71
CA ASP A 313 3.87 -4.49 21.17
C ASP A 313 3.94 -4.32 19.64
N TRP A 314 4.86 -5.03 18.99
CA TRP A 314 4.98 -5.13 17.53
C TRP A 314 4.73 -6.57 17.08
N THR A 315 3.90 -6.73 16.05
CA THR A 315 3.51 -8.04 15.50
C THR A 315 3.92 -8.14 14.03
N LEU A 316 4.59 -9.23 13.67
CA LEU A 316 4.84 -9.56 12.25
C LEU A 316 3.63 -10.27 11.65
N ILE A 317 3.26 -9.85 10.46
CA ILE A 317 2.29 -10.54 9.59
C ILE A 317 3.11 -11.27 8.53
N ASP A 318 3.24 -12.58 8.64
CA ASP A 318 3.90 -13.39 7.61
C ASP A 318 2.91 -13.65 6.46
N MET A 319 3.14 -13.01 5.31
CA MET A 319 2.21 -13.08 4.18
C MET A 319 1.93 -14.52 3.73
N LYS A 320 2.92 -15.40 3.76
CA LYS A 320 2.77 -16.78 3.29
C LYS A 320 2.01 -17.66 4.28
N SER A 321 2.32 -17.54 5.56
CA SER A 321 1.72 -18.36 6.61
C SER A 321 0.40 -17.83 7.12
N ASP A 322 0.18 -16.51 7.15
CA ASP A 322 -0.95 -15.88 7.82
C ASP A 322 -2.13 -15.57 6.88
N TRP A 323 -1.88 -15.47 5.58
CA TRP A 323 -2.92 -15.14 4.60
C TRP A 323 -3.38 -16.34 3.79
N CYS A 324 -4.71 -16.49 3.67
CA CYS A 324 -5.36 -17.47 2.80
C CYS A 324 -5.38 -16.99 1.34
N GLU A 325 -5.64 -15.73 1.16
CA GLU A 325 -5.72 -15.02 -0.12
C GLU A 325 -4.80 -13.80 -0.07
N VAL A 326 -4.29 -13.33 -1.21
CA VAL A 326 -3.45 -12.13 -1.27
C VAL A 326 -4.22 -10.98 -1.92
N TYR A 327 -4.86 -11.26 -3.13
CA TYR A 327 -5.55 -10.25 -3.93
C TYR A 327 -7.01 -10.58 -4.17
#